data_f998f606c39911b586c4098fb872851b
#
_entry.id   f998f606c39911b586c4098fb872851b
#
_cell.length_a   1.000
_cell.length_b   1.000
_cell.length_c   1.000
_cell.angle_alpha   90.00
_cell.angle_beta   90.00
_cell.angle_gamma   90.00
#
_symmetry.space_group_name_H-M   'P 1'
#
loop_
_entity.id
_entity.type
_entity.pdbx_description
1 polymer ?
#
loop_
_entity_poly.entity_id
_entity_poly.type
_entity_poly.pdbx_seq_one_letter_code
_entity_poly.pdbx_strand_id
1 'polypeptide(L)'
;MPSDSSTTGFLTEEELKVSPGVPSEARRRKGPVATIECLEDIPCNPCESSCNVDAIFVGEDITNIPHLDGDKCVACQTCVYICPGQAIFMVDESLPNGMATVMMAYEYNPLPEKGDVVAALDRAGQKL
;
A
#
# COMPACT_ATOMS: atom_id res chain seq x y z
N MET A 1 10.22 -15.88 18.78
CA MET A 1 10.49 -14.59 18.12
C MET A 1 9.47 -14.39 17.04
N PRO A 2 8.78 -13.26 17.01
CA PRO A 2 7.95 -12.99 15.85
C PRO A 2 8.85 -12.92 14.62
N SER A 3 8.45 -13.60 13.56
CA SER A 3 9.09 -13.41 12.26
C SER A 3 8.79 -11.99 11.81
N ASP A 4 9.80 -11.24 11.48
CA ASP A 4 9.65 -9.90 10.93
C ASP A 4 10.03 -9.87 9.45
N SER A 5 9.73 -8.77 8.79
CA SER A 5 9.98 -8.61 7.36
C SER A 5 11.46 -8.71 7.00
N SER A 6 12.36 -8.40 7.92
CA SER A 6 13.81 -8.52 7.68
C SER A 6 14.25 -9.97 7.52
N THR A 7 13.51 -10.90 8.11
CA THR A 7 13.79 -12.35 8.05
C THR A 7 12.98 -13.03 6.94
N THR A 8 11.71 -12.64 6.76
CA THR A 8 10.80 -13.32 5.83
C THR A 8 10.83 -12.73 4.42
N GLY A 9 11.26 -11.47 4.29
CA GLY A 9 11.22 -10.74 3.02
C GLY A 9 9.86 -10.18 2.64
N PHE A 10 8.84 -10.32 3.51
CA PHE A 10 7.52 -9.74 3.31
C PHE A 10 6.93 -9.29 4.65
N LEU A 11 6.00 -8.33 4.61
CA LEU A 11 5.35 -7.81 5.81
C LEU A 11 4.33 -8.81 6.36
N THR A 12 4.34 -8.98 7.68
CA THR A 12 3.35 -9.81 8.38
C THR A 12 2.07 -9.01 8.66
N GLU A 13 0.98 -9.72 8.96
CA GLU A 13 -0.28 -9.09 9.35
C GLU A 13 -0.13 -8.22 10.60
N GLU A 14 0.71 -8.64 11.54
CA GLU A 14 1.00 -7.91 12.77
C GLU A 14 1.71 -6.59 12.46
N GLU A 15 2.72 -6.61 11.58
CA GLU A 15 3.44 -5.41 11.16
C GLU A 15 2.50 -4.44 10.44
N LEU A 16 1.60 -4.93 9.59
CA LEU A 16 0.64 -4.11 8.87
C LEU A 16 -0.37 -3.43 9.79
N LYS A 17 -0.83 -4.13 10.82
CA LYS A 17 -1.81 -3.57 11.78
C LYS A 17 -1.27 -2.37 12.55
N VAL A 18 0.04 -2.33 12.78
CA VAL A 18 0.68 -1.23 13.52
C VAL A 18 1.36 -0.22 12.60
N SER A 19 1.37 -0.45 11.31
CA SER A 19 2.02 0.43 10.34
C SER A 19 1.26 1.74 10.19
N PRO A 20 1.93 2.90 10.32
CA PRO A 20 1.28 4.19 10.19
C PRO A 20 0.85 4.53 8.75
N GLY A 21 1.35 3.79 7.77
CA GLY A 21 1.00 3.96 6.35
C GLY A 21 -0.23 3.16 5.91
N VAL A 22 -0.73 2.26 6.77
CA VAL A 22 -1.87 1.40 6.45
C VAL A 22 -3.14 1.99 7.07
N PRO A 23 -4.15 2.34 6.25
CA PRO A 23 -5.40 2.90 6.77
C PRO A 23 -6.21 1.85 7.52
N SER A 24 -7.10 2.33 8.41
CA SER A 24 -8.01 1.45 9.14
C SER A 24 -8.98 0.72 8.20
N GLU A 25 -9.49 -0.42 8.65
CA GLU A 25 -10.54 -1.14 7.92
C GLU A 25 -11.77 -0.25 7.68
N ALA A 26 -12.17 0.52 8.69
CA ALA A 26 -13.29 1.45 8.58
C ALA A 26 -13.07 2.46 7.44
N ARG A 27 -11.84 2.96 7.26
CA ARG A 27 -11.53 3.88 6.16
C ARG A 27 -11.55 3.17 4.81
N ARG A 28 -10.99 1.97 4.71
CA ARG A 28 -10.98 1.20 3.44
C ARG A 28 -12.40 0.86 2.97
N ARG A 29 -13.33 0.68 3.89
CA ARG A 29 -14.73 0.41 3.57
C ARG A 29 -15.51 1.62 3.07
N LYS A 30 -14.98 2.83 3.24
CA LYS A 30 -15.60 4.06 2.74
C LYS A 30 -15.32 4.33 1.27
N GLY A 31 -14.35 3.69 0.68
CA GLY A 31 -13.94 3.89 -0.70
C GLY A 31 -12.44 3.76 -0.88
N PRO A 32 -11.94 3.99 -2.10
CA PRO A 32 -10.52 3.78 -2.39
C PRO A 32 -9.63 4.70 -1.55
N VAL A 33 -8.52 4.15 -1.08
CA VAL A 33 -7.55 4.85 -0.25
C VAL A 33 -6.16 4.24 -0.50
N ALA A 34 -5.12 5.07 -0.43
CA ALA A 34 -3.75 4.60 -0.50
C ALA A 34 -3.43 3.71 0.71
N THR A 35 -2.66 2.67 0.48
CA THR A 35 -2.15 1.77 1.51
C THR A 35 -0.65 1.67 1.32
N ILE A 36 0.11 2.16 2.28
CA ILE A 36 1.57 2.24 2.22
C ILE A 36 2.15 1.11 3.04
N GLU A 37 2.72 0.13 2.38
CA GLU A 37 3.37 -1.02 3.00
C GLU A 37 4.89 -0.81 3.05
N CYS A 38 5.32 0.34 3.52
CA CYS A 38 6.73 0.71 3.64
C CYS A 38 7.11 0.86 5.11
N LEU A 39 7.97 -0.03 5.59
CA LEU A 39 8.55 0.00 6.93
C LEU A 39 10.08 0.16 6.88
N GLU A 40 10.60 0.71 5.79
CA GLU A 40 12.03 0.89 5.58
C GLU A 40 12.51 2.26 6.06
N ASP A 41 13.49 2.26 6.97
CA ASP A 41 14.16 3.49 7.44
C ASP A 41 15.25 3.91 6.44
N ILE A 42 14.84 4.33 5.24
CA ILE A 42 15.75 4.73 4.17
C ILE A 42 15.47 6.17 3.74
N PRO A 43 16.50 6.88 3.20
CA PRO A 43 16.28 8.25 2.69
C PRO A 43 15.40 8.23 1.45
N CYS A 44 14.09 8.41 1.64
CA CYS A 44 13.12 8.32 0.56
C CYS A 44 11.82 9.05 0.94
N ASN A 45 11.38 10.01 0.11
CA ASN A 45 10.14 10.73 0.36
C ASN A 45 9.33 11.13 -0.89
N PRO A 46 9.48 10.49 -2.07
CA PRO A 46 8.67 10.86 -3.24
C PRO A 46 7.16 10.76 -2.99
N CYS A 47 6.71 9.84 -2.17
CA CYS A 47 5.29 9.71 -1.82
C CYS A 47 4.74 10.96 -1.14
N GLU A 48 5.49 11.54 -0.20
CA GLU A 48 5.10 12.79 0.46
C GLU A 48 5.08 13.94 -0.55
N SER A 49 6.16 14.13 -1.31
CA SER A 49 6.27 15.26 -2.24
C SER A 49 5.29 15.21 -3.40
N SER A 50 4.81 14.03 -3.77
CA SER A 50 3.82 13.86 -4.84
C SER A 50 2.38 13.98 -4.37
N CYS A 51 2.11 13.97 -3.07
CA CYS A 51 0.76 14.01 -2.53
C CYS A 51 0.24 15.46 -2.47
N ASN A 52 -0.68 15.79 -3.39
CA ASN A 52 -1.20 17.16 -3.51
C ASN A 52 -2.21 17.55 -2.43
N VAL A 53 -2.60 16.62 -1.58
CA VAL A 53 -3.58 16.84 -0.51
C VAL A 53 -2.97 16.67 0.88
N ASP A 54 -1.67 16.56 0.96
CA ASP A 54 -0.91 16.39 2.20
C ASP A 54 -1.42 15.22 3.07
N ALA A 55 -1.80 14.14 2.40
CA ALA A 55 -2.25 12.93 3.09
C ALA A 55 -1.09 12.03 3.56
N ILE A 56 0.09 12.19 2.95
CA ILE A 56 1.28 11.40 3.27
C ILE A 56 2.33 12.30 3.92
N PHE A 57 2.87 11.84 5.04
CA PHE A 57 3.81 12.60 5.84
C PHE A 57 5.02 11.74 6.22
N VAL A 58 6.21 12.18 5.81
CA VAL A 58 7.51 11.61 6.21
C VAL A 58 8.19 12.56 7.20
N GLY A 59 8.13 13.86 6.97
CA GLY A 59 8.66 14.88 7.87
C GLY A 59 10.09 15.32 7.53
N GLU A 60 10.71 15.98 8.48
CA GLU A 60 12.04 16.58 8.28
C GLU A 60 13.14 15.54 8.06
N ASP A 61 13.05 14.41 8.74
CA ASP A 61 13.99 13.30 8.54
C ASP A 61 13.43 12.37 7.46
N ILE A 62 14.04 12.40 6.29
CA ILE A 62 13.62 11.61 5.13
C ILE A 62 13.77 10.10 5.33
N THR A 63 14.40 9.66 6.41
CA THR A 63 14.48 8.24 6.77
C THR A 63 13.28 7.76 7.59
N ASN A 64 12.37 8.66 7.96
CA ASN A 64 11.17 8.28 8.71
C ASN A 64 10.24 7.43 7.85
N ILE A 65 9.56 6.51 8.52
CA ILE A 65 8.50 5.70 7.93
C ILE A 65 7.33 6.60 7.55
N PRO A 66 6.76 6.46 6.33
CA PRO A 66 5.65 7.31 5.92
C PRO A 66 4.37 7.04 6.73
N HIS A 67 3.70 8.11 7.11
CA HIS A 67 2.38 8.09 7.73
C HIS A 67 1.32 8.49 6.74
N LEU A 68 0.17 7.86 6.81
CA LEU A 68 -0.99 8.21 5.98
C LEU A 68 -2.13 8.77 6.84
N ASP A 69 -2.62 9.94 6.43
CA ASP A 69 -3.92 10.44 6.89
C ASP A 69 -4.98 10.03 5.87
N GLY A 70 -5.67 8.93 6.15
CA GLY A 70 -6.66 8.36 5.23
C GLY A 70 -7.85 9.27 4.97
N ASP A 71 -8.14 10.21 5.88
CA ASP A 71 -9.26 11.16 5.70
C ASP A 71 -8.94 12.23 4.67
N LYS A 72 -7.66 12.52 4.46
CA LYS A 72 -7.23 13.47 3.42
C LYS A 72 -7.05 12.83 2.05
N CYS A 73 -6.82 11.53 1.99
CA CYS A 73 -6.55 10.82 0.75
C CYS A 73 -7.76 10.88 -0.20
N VAL A 74 -7.52 11.33 -1.43
CA VAL A 74 -8.54 11.44 -2.49
C VAL A 74 -8.38 10.38 -3.58
N ALA A 75 -7.56 9.38 -3.34
CA ALA A 75 -7.35 8.26 -4.26
C ALA A 75 -6.88 8.66 -5.66
N CYS A 76 -6.05 9.69 -5.77
CA CYS A 76 -5.53 10.16 -7.06
C CYS A 76 -4.48 9.25 -7.69
N GLN A 77 -3.95 8.28 -6.94
CA GLN A 77 -3.02 7.23 -7.40
C GLN A 77 -1.59 7.70 -7.68
N THR A 78 -1.27 8.96 -7.56
CA THR A 78 0.06 9.49 -7.89
C THR A 78 1.16 8.80 -7.07
N CYS A 79 0.92 8.56 -5.77
CA CYS A 79 1.87 7.88 -4.90
C CYS A 79 2.16 6.44 -5.33
N VAL A 80 1.18 5.75 -5.93
CA VAL A 80 1.36 4.38 -6.44
C VAL A 80 2.38 4.37 -7.57
N TYR A 81 2.30 5.35 -8.48
CA TYR A 81 3.23 5.46 -9.61
C TYR A 81 4.63 5.90 -9.21
N ILE A 82 4.73 6.80 -8.23
CA ILE A 82 6.01 7.44 -7.91
C ILE A 82 6.87 6.61 -6.97
N CYS A 83 6.29 5.68 -6.22
CA CYS A 83 7.04 4.89 -5.25
C CYS A 83 8.10 4.02 -5.93
N PRO A 84 9.40 4.26 -5.70
CA PRO A 84 10.45 3.47 -6.35
C PRO A 84 10.50 2.02 -5.87
N GLY A 85 10.01 1.76 -4.65
CA GLY A 85 9.94 0.42 -4.07
C GLY A 85 8.65 -0.33 -4.38
N GLN A 86 7.72 0.27 -5.12
CA GLN A 86 6.41 -0.33 -5.44
C GLN A 86 5.67 -0.81 -4.19
N ALA A 87 5.77 -0.05 -3.11
CA ALA A 87 5.23 -0.41 -1.80
C ALA A 87 3.88 0.24 -1.50
N ILE A 88 3.29 0.94 -2.45
CA ILE A 88 2.02 1.64 -2.28
C ILE A 88 0.98 1.05 -3.21
N PHE A 89 -0.18 0.75 -2.62
CA PHE A 89 -1.34 0.19 -3.32
C PHE A 89 -2.53 1.12 -3.14
N MET A 90 -3.44 1.12 -4.10
CA MET A 90 -4.75 1.74 -3.92
C MET A 90 -5.74 0.62 -3.64
N VAL A 91 -6.40 0.67 -2.48
CA VAL A 91 -7.30 -0.39 -2.01
C VAL A 91 -8.70 0.17 -1.80
N ASP A 92 -9.70 -0.53 -2.30
CA ASP A 92 -11.11 -0.20 -2.11
C ASP A 92 -11.86 -1.44 -1.61
N GLU A 93 -12.29 -1.39 -0.37
CA GLU A 93 -13.10 -2.43 0.27
C GLU A 93 -14.57 -2.02 0.42
N SER A 94 -15.01 -0.98 -0.29
CA SER A 94 -16.41 -0.52 -0.26
C SER A 94 -17.35 -1.36 -1.14
N LEU A 95 -16.81 -2.27 -1.92
CA LEU A 95 -17.58 -3.09 -2.86
C LEU A 95 -18.47 -4.12 -2.14
N PRO A 96 -19.63 -4.46 -2.73
CA PRO A 96 -20.52 -5.46 -2.14
C PRO A 96 -19.97 -6.89 -2.29
N ASN A 97 -20.59 -7.83 -1.55
CA ASN A 97 -20.33 -9.27 -1.66
C ASN A 97 -18.89 -9.70 -1.29
N GLY A 98 -18.25 -8.97 -0.39
CA GLY A 98 -16.89 -9.29 0.03
C GLY A 98 -15.82 -9.04 -1.04
N MET A 99 -16.15 -8.30 -2.09
CA MET A 99 -15.22 -7.93 -3.15
C MET A 99 -14.37 -6.75 -2.75
N ALA A 100 -13.17 -6.67 -3.31
CA ALA A 100 -12.29 -5.52 -3.16
C ALA A 100 -11.57 -5.24 -4.48
N THR A 101 -11.15 -4.01 -4.66
CA THR A 101 -10.29 -3.61 -5.78
C THR A 101 -8.92 -3.23 -5.25
N VAL A 102 -7.88 -3.73 -5.89
CA VAL A 102 -6.49 -3.35 -5.59
C VAL A 102 -5.86 -2.85 -6.88
N MET A 103 -5.24 -1.68 -6.80
CA MET A 103 -4.43 -1.13 -7.87
C MET A 103 -2.98 -1.12 -7.42
N MET A 104 -2.08 -1.62 -8.26
CA MET A 104 -0.66 -1.74 -7.94
C MET A 104 0.19 -1.54 -9.19
N ALA A 105 1.44 -1.16 -8.98
CA ALA A 105 2.45 -1.25 -10.02
C ALA A 105 2.72 -2.73 -10.33
N TYR A 106 2.86 -3.08 -11.62
CA TYR A 106 3.03 -4.47 -12.04
C TYR A 106 4.05 -4.56 -13.18
N GLU A 107 5.11 -5.29 -12.95
CA GLU A 107 6.25 -5.41 -13.88
C GLU A 107 6.56 -6.87 -14.27
N TYR A 108 5.67 -7.80 -13.96
CA TYR A 108 5.90 -9.21 -14.23
C TYR A 108 5.34 -9.64 -15.58
N ASN A 109 5.89 -10.72 -16.12
CA ASN A 109 5.40 -11.36 -17.33
C ASN A 109 4.80 -12.74 -17.00
N PRO A 110 3.73 -13.15 -17.66
CA PRO A 110 2.97 -12.40 -18.68
C PRO A 110 2.14 -11.27 -18.05
N LEU A 111 2.00 -10.16 -18.80
CA LEU A 111 1.15 -9.06 -18.38
C LEU A 111 -0.31 -9.45 -18.66
N PRO A 112 -1.22 -9.42 -17.64
CA PRO A 112 -2.63 -9.72 -17.86
C PRO A 112 -3.29 -8.67 -18.77
N GLU A 113 -4.26 -9.11 -19.54
CA GLU A 113 -5.11 -8.23 -20.34
C GLU A 113 -6.40 -7.92 -19.59
N LYS A 114 -7.05 -6.83 -20.00
CA LYS A 114 -8.33 -6.45 -19.40
C LYS A 114 -9.37 -7.56 -19.57
N GLY A 115 -9.96 -7.97 -18.47
CA GLY A 115 -10.96 -9.04 -18.42
C GLY A 115 -10.39 -10.41 -18.06
N ASP A 116 -9.08 -10.55 -17.98
CA ASP A 116 -8.47 -11.81 -17.53
C ASP A 116 -8.80 -12.10 -16.08
N VAL A 117 -8.99 -13.39 -15.79
CA VAL A 117 -9.10 -13.88 -14.42
C VAL A 117 -7.76 -14.49 -14.03
N VAL A 118 -7.16 -13.96 -12.98
CA VAL A 118 -5.84 -14.36 -12.51
C VAL A 118 -5.90 -14.83 -11.06
N ALA A 119 -4.91 -15.61 -10.64
CA ALA A 119 -4.80 -16.03 -9.26
C ALA A 119 -4.30 -14.85 -8.41
N ALA A 120 -5.01 -14.56 -7.31
CA ALA A 120 -4.53 -13.62 -6.31
C ALA A 120 -3.60 -14.36 -5.34
N LEU A 121 -2.47 -13.74 -5.03
CA LEU A 121 -1.50 -14.27 -4.06
C LEU A 121 -1.43 -13.33 -2.87
N ASP A 122 -1.19 -13.90 -1.69
CA ASP A 122 -0.88 -13.12 -0.51
C ASP A 122 0.61 -12.66 -0.54
N ARG A 123 1.05 -11.96 0.52
CA ARG A 123 2.42 -11.44 0.60
C ARG A 123 3.47 -12.53 0.69
N ALA A 124 3.11 -13.71 1.13
CA ALA A 124 3.99 -14.88 1.19
C ALA A 124 4.01 -15.66 -0.14
N GLY A 125 3.25 -15.23 -1.16
CA GLY A 125 3.14 -15.90 -2.44
C GLY A 125 2.17 -17.08 -2.44
N GLN A 126 1.35 -17.23 -1.40
CA GLN A 126 0.35 -18.29 -1.32
C GLN A 126 -0.94 -17.86 -2.05
N LYS A 127 -1.52 -18.78 -2.77
CA LYS A 127 -2.78 -18.51 -3.47
C LYS A 127 -3.93 -18.30 -2.49
N LEU A 128 -4.67 -17.24 -2.70
CA LEU A 128 -5.87 -16.91 -1.93
C LEU A 128 -7.10 -17.65 -2.43
#